data_1a6d2b635d44568d21faf2712b9276eb
#
_entry.id   1a6d2b635d44568d21faf2712b9276eb
#
_cell.length_a   1.000
_cell.length_b   1.000
_cell.length_c   1.000
_cell.angle_alpha   90.00
_cell.angle_beta   90.00
_cell.angle_gamma   90.00
#
_symmetry.space_group_name_H-M   'P 1'
#
loop_
_entity.id
_entity.type
_entity.pdbx_description
1 polymer ?
#
loop_
_entity_poly.entity_id
_entity_poly.type
_entity_poly.pdbx_seq_one_letter_code
_entity_poly.pdbx_strand_id
1 'polypeptide(L)'
;MTDATGFRAPEPASAASLLRPHYGFAVSVIVVSFNTRDLLRECLTSLIEECRRLPEGVSAEILVVDNASRDGSAAMVAAEFSGSEVPVRLIASDVNLGFGVANNRAIEAAQGRYLVLLNSDAFFHSGALARAITHMESDTSAGVGGARLVGRDGAWQPAARMFPTILRDAFVLTGLASRFPRSRIFAAAERTWADPAAPAEIDWVTGAFMILRREALAKAGLFDPAFFLYCEEVDLCRRIKAAGFRVLYWPDIAVTHLHGESSRQVDAQVFSENETQVVLWRMRSTFLYYRKHHGTKVWLARWLEESLYSLRFLRNRFSPLPARRARAREAASLLSLLRRAWTETRGGRLSPPAPW
;
A
#
# COMPACT_ATOMS: atom_id res chain seq x y z
N MET A 1 -11.03 24.39 -8.63
CA MET A 1 -10.25 25.32 -7.82
C MET A 1 -8.78 24.96 -8.05
N THR A 2 -8.03 25.78 -8.73
CA THR A 2 -6.60 25.65 -8.93
C THR A 2 -5.88 26.05 -7.64
N ASP A 3 -4.96 25.22 -7.16
CA ASP A 3 -4.08 25.63 -6.07
C ASP A 3 -3.02 26.63 -6.57
N ALA A 4 -2.26 27.21 -5.64
CA ALA A 4 -1.25 28.25 -5.93
C ALA A 4 -0.07 27.75 -6.82
N THR A 5 -0.04 26.46 -7.20
CA THR A 5 1.00 25.84 -8.04
C THR A 5 0.54 25.60 -9.48
N GLY A 6 -0.75 25.90 -9.80
CA GLY A 6 -1.31 25.68 -11.14
C GLY A 6 -1.52 24.20 -11.50
N PHE A 7 -1.31 23.27 -10.56
CA PHE A 7 -1.52 21.85 -10.78
C PHE A 7 -3.00 21.53 -10.68
N ARG A 8 -3.62 21.26 -11.83
CA ARG A 8 -4.95 20.66 -11.90
C ARG A 8 -4.77 19.15 -11.77
N ALA A 9 -5.14 18.58 -10.62
CA ALA A 9 -5.23 17.13 -10.53
C ALA A 9 -6.10 16.63 -11.70
N PRO A 10 -5.68 15.62 -12.47
CA PRO A 10 -6.50 15.07 -13.54
C PRO A 10 -7.83 14.63 -12.91
N GLU A 11 -8.92 15.00 -13.59
CA GLU A 11 -10.23 14.49 -13.19
C GLU A 11 -10.17 12.96 -13.17
N PRO A 12 -10.69 12.28 -12.12
CA PRO A 12 -10.67 10.83 -12.08
C PRO A 12 -11.39 10.31 -13.34
N ALA A 13 -10.73 9.40 -14.05
CA ALA A 13 -11.34 8.73 -15.20
C ALA A 13 -12.75 8.27 -14.83
N SER A 14 -13.71 8.50 -15.69
CA SER A 14 -15.07 8.04 -15.42
C SER A 14 -15.02 6.53 -15.22
N ALA A 15 -15.75 6.01 -14.24
CA ALA A 15 -15.77 4.57 -13.93
C ALA A 15 -16.05 3.71 -15.19
N ALA A 16 -16.82 4.24 -16.15
CA ALA A 16 -17.09 3.60 -17.43
C ALA A 16 -15.86 3.46 -18.33
N SER A 17 -14.86 4.35 -18.23
CA SER A 17 -13.64 4.27 -19.06
C SER A 17 -12.68 3.14 -18.65
N LEU A 18 -12.88 2.53 -17.49
CA LEU A 18 -12.11 1.38 -17.02
C LEU A 18 -12.54 0.07 -17.69
N LEU A 19 -13.79 -0.02 -18.14
CA LEU A 19 -14.30 -1.19 -18.85
C LEU A 19 -14.02 -1.03 -20.35
N ARG A 20 -13.49 -2.08 -20.97
CA ARG A 20 -13.16 -2.11 -22.39
C ARG A 20 -13.93 -3.25 -23.04
N PRO A 21 -14.42 -3.09 -24.29
CA PRO A 21 -15.08 -4.18 -25.02
C PRO A 21 -14.14 -5.35 -25.28
N HIS A 22 -12.82 -5.07 -25.42
CA HIS A 22 -11.76 -6.06 -25.58
C HIS A 22 -10.55 -5.61 -24.77
N TYR A 23 -9.88 -6.56 -24.11
CA TYR A 23 -8.65 -6.34 -23.40
C TYR A 23 -7.46 -6.77 -24.29
N GLY A 24 -6.42 -5.93 -24.35
CA GLY A 24 -5.20 -6.24 -25.12
C GLY A 24 -4.34 -7.32 -24.44
N PHE A 25 -4.48 -7.45 -23.11
CA PHE A 25 -3.74 -8.42 -22.30
C PHE A 25 -4.66 -9.07 -21.27
N ALA A 26 -4.29 -10.27 -20.81
CA ALA A 26 -4.98 -10.90 -19.67
C ALA A 26 -4.69 -10.13 -18.38
N VAL A 27 -3.46 -9.65 -18.22
CA VAL A 27 -3.03 -8.93 -17.01
C VAL A 27 -2.09 -7.78 -17.34
N SER A 28 -2.24 -6.66 -16.62
CA SER A 28 -1.24 -5.59 -16.55
C SER A 28 -0.62 -5.60 -15.16
N VAL A 29 0.71 -5.74 -15.09
CA VAL A 29 1.43 -5.61 -13.82
C VAL A 29 1.96 -4.20 -13.68
N ILE A 30 1.61 -3.54 -12.60
CA ILE A 30 1.93 -2.14 -12.32
C ILE A 30 2.95 -2.10 -11.19
N VAL A 31 4.10 -1.46 -11.43
CA VAL A 31 5.17 -1.27 -10.46
C VAL A 31 5.39 0.21 -10.25
N VAL A 32 5.13 0.72 -9.04
CA VAL A 32 5.46 2.10 -8.66
C VAL A 32 6.84 2.11 -8.00
N SER A 33 7.74 2.97 -8.49
CA SER A 33 9.11 3.11 -8.00
C SER A 33 9.39 4.54 -7.53
N PHE A 34 10.09 4.67 -6.41
CA PHE A 34 10.63 5.92 -5.91
C PHE A 34 11.99 5.68 -5.26
N ASN A 35 13.08 6.08 -5.94
CA ASN A 35 14.46 5.92 -5.49
C ASN A 35 14.82 4.46 -5.12
N THR A 36 14.46 3.50 -5.97
CA THR A 36 14.70 2.06 -5.76
C THR A 36 15.32 1.39 -6.99
N ARG A 37 16.24 2.08 -7.70
CA ARG A 37 16.78 1.66 -9.01
C ARG A 37 17.21 0.19 -9.05
N ASP A 38 18.04 -0.24 -8.11
CA ASP A 38 18.62 -1.58 -8.18
C ASP A 38 17.59 -2.67 -7.81
N LEU A 39 16.73 -2.40 -6.83
CA LEU A 39 15.59 -3.29 -6.51
C LEU A 39 14.57 -3.35 -7.64
N LEU A 40 14.29 -2.20 -8.26
CA LEU A 40 13.40 -2.16 -9.43
C LEU A 40 13.94 -2.99 -10.58
N ARG A 41 15.27 -2.94 -10.85
CA ARG A 41 15.91 -3.79 -11.87
C ARG A 41 15.70 -5.27 -11.56
N GLU A 42 15.98 -5.70 -10.33
CA GLU A 42 15.78 -7.08 -9.90
C GLU A 42 14.29 -7.48 -10.01
N CYS A 43 13.38 -6.61 -9.56
CA CYS A 43 11.94 -6.82 -9.65
C CYS A 43 11.49 -7.02 -11.11
N LEU A 44 11.88 -6.14 -12.03
CA LEU A 44 11.49 -6.23 -13.44
C LEU A 44 12.08 -7.47 -14.11
N THR A 45 13.32 -7.84 -13.81
CA THR A 45 13.94 -9.05 -14.33
C THR A 45 13.15 -10.30 -13.90
N SER A 46 12.86 -10.41 -12.62
CA SER A 46 12.05 -11.51 -12.06
C SER A 46 10.64 -11.54 -12.63
N LEU A 47 10.03 -10.36 -12.82
CA LEU A 47 8.68 -10.23 -13.34
C LEU A 47 8.56 -10.64 -14.80
N ILE A 48 9.55 -10.29 -15.65
CA ILE A 48 9.61 -10.70 -17.04
C ILE A 48 9.71 -12.22 -17.13
N GLU A 49 10.56 -12.85 -16.31
CA GLU A 49 10.66 -14.30 -16.24
C GLU A 49 9.36 -14.97 -15.83
N GLU A 50 8.63 -14.38 -14.89
CA GLU A 50 7.33 -14.89 -14.46
C GLU A 50 6.27 -14.74 -15.56
N CYS A 51 6.27 -13.62 -16.28
CA CYS A 51 5.39 -13.41 -17.44
C CYS A 51 5.65 -14.42 -18.56
N ARG A 52 6.90 -14.81 -18.80
CA ARG A 52 7.26 -15.86 -19.79
C ARG A 52 6.73 -17.26 -19.44
N ARG A 53 6.46 -17.50 -18.16
CA ARG A 53 5.90 -18.78 -17.66
C ARG A 53 4.37 -18.83 -17.70
N LEU A 54 3.72 -17.76 -18.17
CA LEU A 54 2.27 -17.77 -18.33
C LEU A 54 1.86 -18.82 -19.37
N PRO A 55 0.69 -19.46 -19.19
CA PRO A 55 0.16 -20.42 -20.17
C PRO A 55 0.02 -19.78 -21.56
N GLU A 56 0.07 -20.64 -22.60
CA GLU A 56 -0.18 -20.22 -23.97
C GLU A 56 -1.52 -19.48 -24.10
N GLY A 57 -1.52 -18.36 -24.81
CA GLY A 57 -2.69 -17.50 -24.96
C GLY A 57 -2.96 -16.51 -23.80
N VAL A 58 -2.20 -16.61 -22.71
CA VAL A 58 -2.28 -15.65 -21.59
C VAL A 58 -1.16 -14.62 -21.73
N SER A 59 -1.50 -13.39 -22.08
CA SER A 59 -0.55 -12.30 -22.30
C SER A 59 -0.50 -11.31 -21.15
N ALA A 60 0.67 -10.72 -20.94
CA ALA A 60 0.91 -9.71 -19.92
C ALA A 60 1.62 -8.48 -20.48
N GLU A 61 1.37 -7.32 -19.87
CA GLU A 61 2.16 -6.10 -20.00
C GLU A 61 2.65 -5.62 -18.63
N ILE A 62 3.73 -4.87 -18.60
CA ILE A 62 4.29 -4.26 -17.40
C ILE A 62 4.27 -2.74 -17.55
N LEU A 63 3.71 -2.05 -16.57
CA LEU A 63 3.74 -0.59 -16.48
C LEU A 63 4.58 -0.20 -15.27
N VAL A 64 5.63 0.57 -15.50
CA VAL A 64 6.49 1.12 -14.45
C VAL A 64 6.16 2.58 -14.30
N VAL A 65 5.74 2.99 -13.09
CA VAL A 65 5.58 4.41 -12.75
C VAL A 65 6.80 4.85 -11.97
N ASP A 66 7.66 5.65 -12.60
CA ASP A 66 8.72 6.34 -11.89
C ASP A 66 8.14 7.58 -11.21
N ASN A 67 8.09 7.56 -9.89
CA ASN A 67 7.39 8.56 -9.10
C ASN A 67 8.31 9.72 -8.67
N ALA A 68 9.01 10.32 -9.65
CA ALA A 68 10.03 11.37 -9.49
C ALA A 68 11.32 10.90 -8.80
N SER A 69 11.86 9.74 -9.18
CA SER A 69 13.14 9.24 -8.67
C SER A 69 14.32 10.12 -9.12
N ARG A 70 15.33 10.19 -8.26
CA ARG A 70 16.59 10.93 -8.52
C ARG A 70 17.81 10.02 -8.62
N ASP A 71 17.62 8.72 -8.48
CA ASP A 71 18.65 7.67 -8.49
C ASP A 71 18.95 7.09 -9.87
N GLY A 72 18.29 7.59 -10.93
CA GLY A 72 18.41 7.09 -12.29
C GLY A 72 17.48 5.91 -12.63
N SER A 73 16.47 5.61 -11.79
CA SER A 73 15.49 4.55 -12.02
C SER A 73 14.83 4.65 -13.40
N ALA A 74 14.31 5.83 -13.79
CA ALA A 74 13.65 6.02 -15.09
C ALA A 74 14.58 5.75 -16.27
N ALA A 75 15.82 6.27 -16.23
CA ALA A 75 16.83 6.06 -17.27
C ALA A 75 17.20 4.58 -17.38
N MET A 76 17.35 3.86 -16.27
CA MET A 76 17.62 2.44 -16.23
C MET A 76 16.49 1.63 -16.91
N VAL A 77 15.22 1.92 -16.57
CA VAL A 77 14.09 1.22 -17.20
C VAL A 77 14.06 1.47 -18.70
N ALA A 78 14.25 2.70 -19.16
CA ALA A 78 14.27 3.03 -20.58
C ALA A 78 15.43 2.37 -21.33
N ALA A 79 16.61 2.24 -20.72
CA ALA A 79 17.78 1.66 -21.37
C ALA A 79 17.75 0.13 -21.39
N GLU A 80 17.34 -0.51 -20.29
CA GLU A 80 17.51 -1.96 -20.11
C GLU A 80 16.25 -2.78 -20.49
N PHE A 81 15.05 -2.19 -20.48
CA PHE A 81 13.79 -2.93 -20.63
C PHE A 81 12.91 -2.51 -21.82
N SER A 82 13.29 -1.48 -22.59
CA SER A 82 12.51 -1.03 -23.76
C SER A 82 12.39 -2.06 -24.89
N GLY A 83 13.33 -3.00 -25.00
CA GLY A 83 13.34 -4.07 -26.00
C GLY A 83 12.90 -5.43 -25.44
N SER A 84 12.26 -5.47 -24.27
CA SER A 84 11.81 -6.73 -23.66
C SER A 84 10.71 -7.41 -24.49
N GLU A 85 10.73 -8.76 -24.54
CA GLU A 85 9.68 -9.58 -25.16
C GLU A 85 8.31 -9.35 -24.51
N VAL A 86 8.29 -9.14 -23.19
CA VAL A 86 7.10 -8.67 -22.47
C VAL A 86 7.08 -7.15 -22.57
N PRO A 87 6.01 -6.54 -23.09
CA PRO A 87 5.95 -5.08 -23.22
C PRO A 87 6.12 -4.38 -21.86
N VAL A 88 7.18 -3.57 -21.73
CA VAL A 88 7.45 -2.73 -20.56
C VAL A 88 7.26 -1.27 -20.94
N ARG A 89 6.35 -0.58 -20.26
CA ARG A 89 6.04 0.82 -20.50
C ARG A 89 6.41 1.66 -19.28
N LEU A 90 7.26 2.67 -19.48
CA LEU A 90 7.62 3.64 -18.44
C LEU A 90 6.66 4.83 -18.46
N ILE A 91 6.15 5.20 -17.31
CA ILE A 91 5.37 6.41 -17.04
C ILE A 91 6.17 7.22 -16.01
N ALA A 92 6.94 8.21 -16.48
CA ALA A 92 7.70 9.06 -15.60
C ALA A 92 6.84 10.22 -15.08
N SER A 93 7.02 10.58 -13.82
CA SER A 93 6.38 11.73 -13.18
C SER A 93 7.44 12.74 -12.71
N ASP A 94 7.18 14.02 -12.90
CA ASP A 94 8.07 15.10 -12.43
C ASP A 94 7.96 15.35 -10.92
N VAL A 95 6.88 14.84 -10.29
CA VAL A 95 6.61 15.00 -8.87
C VAL A 95 6.21 13.67 -8.25
N ASN A 96 6.51 13.46 -6.98
CA ASN A 96 6.04 12.30 -6.23
C ASN A 96 4.54 12.45 -5.94
N LEU A 97 3.75 11.57 -6.54
CA LEU A 97 2.29 11.56 -6.49
C LEU A 97 1.72 10.79 -5.28
N GLY A 98 2.60 10.13 -4.52
CA GLY A 98 2.19 9.10 -3.57
C GLY A 98 1.80 7.78 -4.25
N PHE A 99 1.47 6.77 -3.44
CA PHE A 99 1.25 5.42 -3.94
C PHE A 99 -0.04 5.29 -4.77
N GLY A 100 -1.17 5.76 -4.22
CA GLY A 100 -2.48 5.59 -4.85
C GLY A 100 -2.60 6.30 -6.20
N VAL A 101 -2.20 7.58 -6.26
CA VAL A 101 -2.30 8.38 -7.49
C VAL A 101 -1.33 7.90 -8.57
N ALA A 102 -0.12 7.45 -8.19
CA ALA A 102 0.82 6.84 -9.12
C ALA A 102 0.23 5.57 -9.75
N ASN A 103 -0.37 4.68 -8.93
CA ASN A 103 -1.09 3.51 -9.44
C ASN A 103 -2.26 3.90 -10.34
N ASN A 104 -3.04 4.91 -10.00
CA ASN A 104 -4.16 5.37 -10.85
C ASN A 104 -3.71 5.72 -12.27
N ARG A 105 -2.59 6.45 -12.42
CA ARG A 105 -2.03 6.77 -13.75
C ARG A 105 -1.72 5.53 -14.58
N ALA A 106 -1.15 4.51 -13.95
CA ALA A 106 -0.87 3.25 -14.65
C ALA A 106 -2.16 2.47 -14.94
N ILE A 107 -3.12 2.42 -14.01
CA ILE A 107 -4.42 1.75 -14.20
C ILE A 107 -5.17 2.32 -15.41
N GLU A 108 -5.14 3.64 -15.59
CA GLU A 108 -5.76 4.34 -16.73
C GLU A 108 -5.10 3.97 -18.06
N ALA A 109 -3.77 3.81 -18.06
CA ALA A 109 -2.98 3.43 -19.23
C ALA A 109 -3.00 1.92 -19.53
N ALA A 110 -3.25 1.09 -18.54
CA ALA A 110 -3.20 -0.37 -18.60
C ALA A 110 -4.28 -0.96 -19.52
N GLN A 111 -3.96 -2.06 -20.21
CA GLN A 111 -4.84 -2.73 -21.16
C GLN A 111 -5.26 -4.14 -20.72
N GLY A 112 -4.74 -4.64 -19.61
CA GLY A 112 -5.06 -5.95 -19.07
C GLY A 112 -6.47 -6.02 -18.47
N ARG A 113 -7.08 -7.21 -18.54
CA ARG A 113 -8.36 -7.51 -17.87
C ARG A 113 -8.22 -7.46 -16.35
N TYR A 114 -7.13 -8.01 -15.85
CA TYR A 114 -6.75 -7.92 -14.44
C TYR A 114 -5.59 -6.94 -14.26
N LEU A 115 -5.51 -6.34 -13.09
CA LEU A 115 -4.46 -5.39 -12.75
C LEU A 115 -3.74 -5.91 -11.52
N VAL A 116 -2.44 -6.13 -11.63
CA VAL A 116 -1.60 -6.50 -10.48
C VAL A 116 -0.80 -5.29 -10.07
N LEU A 117 -0.92 -4.89 -8.80
CA LEU A 117 -0.05 -3.91 -8.18
C LEU A 117 1.06 -4.68 -7.46
N LEU A 118 2.30 -4.33 -7.73
CA LEU A 118 3.49 -4.96 -7.18
C LEU A 118 4.47 -3.86 -6.72
N ASN A 119 4.96 -3.95 -5.50
CA ASN A 119 6.01 -3.04 -5.05
C ASN A 119 7.33 -3.29 -5.80
N SER A 120 8.15 -2.26 -5.97
CA SER A 120 9.47 -2.35 -6.61
C SER A 120 10.49 -3.20 -5.83
N ASP A 121 10.20 -3.56 -4.58
CA ASP A 121 10.98 -4.45 -3.71
C ASP A 121 10.27 -5.81 -3.45
N ALA A 122 9.37 -6.19 -4.37
CA ALA A 122 8.62 -7.44 -4.29
C ALA A 122 8.89 -8.35 -5.51
N PHE A 123 8.97 -9.67 -5.27
CA PHE A 123 9.39 -10.66 -6.25
C PHE A 123 8.46 -11.87 -6.22
N PHE A 124 7.98 -12.29 -7.37
CA PHE A 124 7.15 -13.47 -7.47
C PHE A 124 7.91 -14.77 -7.22
N HIS A 125 7.27 -15.71 -6.56
CA HIS A 125 7.66 -17.11 -6.65
C HIS A 125 7.09 -17.73 -7.94
N SER A 126 7.79 -18.75 -8.48
CA SER A 126 7.43 -19.36 -9.77
C SER A 126 5.95 -19.76 -9.86
N GLY A 127 5.29 -19.32 -10.92
CA GLY A 127 3.89 -19.58 -11.23
C GLY A 127 2.87 -18.79 -10.38
N ALA A 128 3.32 -17.84 -9.57
CA ALA A 128 2.43 -17.05 -8.72
C ALA A 128 1.48 -16.15 -9.53
N LEU A 129 1.96 -15.56 -10.63
CA LEU A 129 1.13 -14.72 -11.50
C LEU A 129 0.06 -15.55 -12.22
N ALA A 130 0.39 -16.73 -12.73
CA ALA A 130 -0.57 -17.62 -13.37
C ALA A 130 -1.68 -18.06 -12.39
N ARG A 131 -1.30 -18.44 -11.15
CA ARG A 131 -2.27 -18.78 -10.09
C ARG A 131 -3.18 -17.61 -9.74
N ALA A 132 -2.64 -16.40 -9.66
CA ALA A 132 -3.43 -15.19 -9.39
C ALA A 132 -4.51 -14.97 -10.46
N ILE A 133 -4.16 -15.11 -11.74
CA ILE A 133 -5.12 -15.00 -12.85
C ILE A 133 -6.18 -16.12 -12.75
N THR A 134 -5.76 -17.37 -12.53
CA THR A 134 -6.67 -18.52 -12.39
C THR A 134 -7.68 -18.33 -11.26
N HIS A 135 -7.24 -17.83 -10.10
CA HIS A 135 -8.15 -17.53 -8.99
C HIS A 135 -9.17 -16.44 -9.36
N MET A 136 -8.74 -15.38 -10.03
CA MET A 136 -9.64 -14.32 -10.48
C MET A 136 -10.64 -14.80 -11.53
N GLU A 137 -10.28 -15.76 -12.37
CA GLU A 137 -11.18 -16.34 -13.37
C GLU A 137 -12.17 -17.33 -12.76
N SER A 138 -11.73 -18.11 -11.80
CA SER A 138 -12.57 -19.12 -11.13
C SER A 138 -13.61 -18.52 -10.17
N ASP A 139 -13.37 -17.31 -9.62
CA ASP A 139 -14.29 -16.63 -8.69
C ASP A 139 -14.61 -15.22 -9.18
N THR A 140 -15.76 -15.07 -9.86
CA THR A 140 -16.22 -13.77 -10.38
C THR A 140 -16.63 -12.79 -9.28
N SER A 141 -16.84 -13.25 -8.05
CA SER A 141 -17.10 -12.39 -6.88
C SER A 141 -15.83 -11.75 -6.32
N ALA A 142 -14.65 -12.29 -6.66
CA ALA A 142 -13.38 -11.73 -6.23
C ALA A 142 -13.11 -10.38 -6.90
N GLY A 143 -13.10 -9.31 -6.13
CA GLY A 143 -12.72 -7.97 -6.57
C GLY A 143 -11.25 -7.68 -6.35
N VAL A 144 -10.69 -8.24 -5.27
CA VAL A 144 -9.28 -8.11 -4.87
C VAL A 144 -8.77 -9.45 -4.40
N GLY A 145 -7.57 -9.81 -4.84
CA GLY A 145 -6.80 -10.93 -4.34
C GLY A 145 -5.47 -10.48 -3.74
N GLY A 146 -5.11 -11.07 -2.60
CA GLY A 146 -3.82 -10.89 -1.95
C GLY A 146 -3.02 -12.18 -1.89
N ALA A 147 -1.70 -12.05 -1.74
CA ALA A 147 -0.74 -13.12 -1.72
C ALA A 147 -0.17 -13.37 -0.31
N ARG A 148 0.45 -14.54 -0.14
CA ARG A 148 1.31 -14.83 0.99
C ARG A 148 2.64 -14.10 0.81
N LEU A 149 2.88 -13.10 1.64
CA LEU A 149 4.14 -12.38 1.66
C LEU A 149 5.15 -13.08 2.58
N VAL A 150 6.38 -13.16 2.12
CA VAL A 150 7.52 -13.69 2.90
C VAL A 150 8.70 -12.74 2.79
N GLY A 151 9.48 -12.63 3.86
CA GLY A 151 10.74 -11.90 3.84
C GLY A 151 11.83 -12.65 3.04
N ARG A 152 12.99 -12.02 2.85
CA ARG A 152 14.17 -12.67 2.22
C ARG A 152 14.64 -13.89 3.01
N ASP A 153 14.42 -13.91 4.31
CA ASP A 153 14.70 -15.00 5.23
C ASP A 153 13.62 -16.10 5.24
N GLY A 154 12.58 -15.96 4.41
CA GLY A 154 11.42 -16.85 4.37
C GLY A 154 10.40 -16.61 5.49
N ALA A 155 10.62 -15.66 6.39
CA ALA A 155 9.68 -15.33 7.44
C ALA A 155 8.37 -14.79 6.87
N TRP A 156 7.24 -15.31 7.37
CA TRP A 156 5.93 -14.84 6.97
C TRP A 156 5.68 -13.39 7.40
N GLN A 157 5.14 -12.60 6.49
CA GLN A 157 4.70 -11.24 6.72
C GLN A 157 3.16 -11.18 6.65
N PRO A 158 2.45 -10.72 7.70
CA PRO A 158 1.00 -10.60 7.67
C PRO A 158 0.54 -9.62 6.58
N ALA A 159 -0.11 -10.14 5.54
CA ALA A 159 -0.65 -9.35 4.41
C ALA A 159 -2.18 -9.34 4.38
N ALA A 160 -2.81 -10.35 4.98
CA ALA A 160 -4.25 -10.51 5.09
C ALA A 160 -4.77 -9.82 6.35
N ARG A 161 -5.49 -8.71 6.22
CA ARG A 161 -5.79 -7.82 7.35
C ARG A 161 -7.28 -7.53 7.51
N MET A 162 -7.67 -7.04 8.69
CA MET A 162 -9.02 -6.57 9.01
C MET A 162 -9.06 -5.04 9.07
N PHE A 163 -10.20 -4.44 8.68
CA PHE A 163 -10.34 -2.98 8.70
C PHE A 163 -10.00 -2.37 10.07
N PRO A 164 -9.33 -1.21 10.09
CA PRO A 164 -9.06 -0.46 11.31
C PRO A 164 -10.37 -0.13 12.05
N THR A 165 -10.36 -0.35 13.37
CA THR A 165 -11.39 0.09 14.30
C THR A 165 -10.72 0.60 15.56
N ILE A 166 -11.38 1.47 16.31
CA ILE A 166 -10.83 2.03 17.55
C ILE A 166 -10.33 0.93 18.49
N LEU A 167 -11.07 -0.18 18.59
CA LEU A 167 -10.69 -1.28 19.49
C LEU A 167 -9.46 -2.05 18.98
N ARG A 168 -9.41 -2.35 17.66
CA ARG A 168 -8.25 -3.02 17.06
C ARG A 168 -7.00 -2.16 17.16
N ASP A 169 -7.13 -0.86 16.88
CA ASP A 169 -6.02 0.08 16.98
C ASP A 169 -5.55 0.22 18.43
N ALA A 170 -6.47 0.23 19.42
CA ALA A 170 -6.12 0.19 20.82
C ALA A 170 -5.28 -1.04 21.19
N PHE A 171 -5.62 -2.21 20.68
CA PHE A 171 -4.84 -3.44 20.92
C PHE A 171 -3.44 -3.39 20.29
N VAL A 172 -3.32 -2.82 19.10
CA VAL A 172 -2.01 -2.61 18.45
C VAL A 172 -1.17 -1.58 19.22
N LEU A 173 -1.73 -0.42 19.51
CA LEU A 173 -1.03 0.70 20.19
C LEU A 173 -0.61 0.38 21.62
N THR A 174 -1.41 -0.41 22.35
CA THR A 174 -1.08 -0.88 23.70
C THR A 174 -0.09 -2.05 23.73
N GLY A 175 0.19 -2.65 22.57
CA GLY A 175 1.05 -3.84 22.47
C GLY A 175 0.34 -5.16 22.84
N LEU A 176 -0.97 -5.14 23.11
CA LEU A 176 -1.73 -6.36 23.41
C LEU A 176 -1.76 -7.31 22.20
N ALA A 177 -1.83 -6.77 20.98
CA ALA A 177 -1.76 -7.58 19.76
C ALA A 177 -0.44 -8.37 19.68
N SER A 178 0.69 -7.73 19.91
CA SER A 178 2.01 -8.38 19.90
C SER A 178 2.23 -9.32 21.10
N ARG A 179 1.63 -9.00 22.26
CA ARG A 179 1.71 -9.83 23.46
C ARG A 179 0.91 -11.13 23.34
N PHE A 180 -0.19 -11.09 22.60
CA PHE A 180 -1.10 -12.22 22.39
C PHE A 180 -1.35 -12.48 20.89
N PRO A 181 -0.30 -12.85 20.11
CA PRO A 181 -0.38 -12.96 18.65
C PRO A 181 -1.32 -14.07 18.16
N ARG A 182 -1.65 -15.05 19.01
CA ARG A 182 -2.59 -16.13 18.72
C ARG A 182 -4.05 -15.81 19.12
N SER A 183 -4.30 -14.65 19.69
CA SER A 183 -5.65 -14.24 20.09
C SER A 183 -6.45 -13.71 18.91
N ARG A 184 -7.61 -14.29 18.64
CA ARG A 184 -8.56 -13.78 17.63
C ARG A 184 -9.12 -12.40 17.96
N ILE A 185 -9.05 -11.98 19.23
CA ILE A 185 -9.51 -10.67 19.70
C ILE A 185 -8.39 -9.64 19.62
N PHE A 186 -7.28 -9.89 20.32
CA PHE A 186 -6.19 -8.91 20.41
C PHE A 186 -5.40 -8.75 19.11
N ALA A 187 -5.16 -9.85 18.39
CA ALA A 187 -4.42 -9.85 17.13
C ALA A 187 -5.33 -9.81 15.89
N ALA A 188 -6.59 -9.37 16.05
CA ALA A 188 -7.57 -9.34 14.97
C ALA A 188 -7.14 -8.44 13.79
N ALA A 189 -6.47 -7.32 14.03
CA ALA A 189 -6.06 -6.36 12.99
C ALA A 189 -5.18 -7.02 11.93
N GLU A 190 -4.12 -7.71 12.34
CA GLU A 190 -3.11 -8.33 11.47
C GLU A 190 -3.37 -9.82 11.22
N ARG A 191 -4.38 -10.41 11.90
CA ARG A 191 -4.75 -11.82 11.80
C ARG A 191 -3.59 -12.80 12.03
N THR A 192 -2.63 -12.44 12.87
CA THR A 192 -1.46 -13.29 13.18
C THR A 192 -1.82 -14.62 13.87
N TRP A 193 -3.07 -14.76 14.33
CA TRP A 193 -3.64 -15.99 14.85
C TRP A 193 -4.07 -16.98 13.76
N ALA A 194 -4.25 -16.53 12.51
CA ALA A 194 -4.72 -17.36 11.41
C ALA A 194 -3.56 -18.17 10.81
N ASP A 195 -3.90 -19.34 10.25
CA ASP A 195 -2.93 -20.10 9.47
C ASP A 195 -2.58 -19.35 8.18
N PRO A 196 -1.31 -18.99 7.98
CA PRO A 196 -0.88 -18.31 6.77
C PRO A 196 -0.95 -19.19 5.51
N ALA A 197 -1.15 -20.50 5.64
CA ALA A 197 -1.32 -21.44 4.52
C ALA A 197 -2.80 -21.67 4.16
N ALA A 198 -3.76 -21.12 4.91
CA ALA A 198 -5.17 -21.27 4.63
C ALA A 198 -5.73 -20.07 3.84
N PRO A 199 -6.50 -20.31 2.75
CA PRO A 199 -7.20 -19.24 2.05
C PRO A 199 -8.27 -18.61 2.95
N ALA A 200 -8.54 -17.33 2.75
CA ALA A 200 -9.50 -16.63 3.59
C ALA A 200 -10.16 -15.45 2.88
N GLU A 201 -11.40 -15.16 3.23
CA GLU A 201 -11.97 -13.85 3.01
C GLU A 201 -11.50 -12.89 4.10
N ILE A 202 -11.09 -11.70 3.69
CA ILE A 202 -10.45 -10.69 4.55
C ILE A 202 -11.04 -9.32 4.29
N ASP A 203 -10.59 -8.31 5.02
CA ASP A 203 -11.07 -6.95 4.79
C ASP A 203 -10.18 -6.20 3.79
N TRP A 204 -8.87 -6.34 3.88
CA TRP A 204 -7.93 -5.68 2.96
C TRP A 204 -6.58 -6.42 2.89
N VAL A 205 -5.85 -6.16 1.83
CA VAL A 205 -4.49 -6.67 1.58
C VAL A 205 -3.51 -5.50 1.53
N THR A 206 -2.24 -5.76 1.84
CA THR A 206 -1.18 -4.74 1.74
C THR A 206 -0.84 -4.46 0.27
N GLY A 207 -0.45 -3.22 -0.03
CA GLY A 207 -0.09 -2.76 -1.37
C GLY A 207 1.14 -3.44 -1.99
N ALA A 208 1.88 -4.27 -1.22
CA ALA A 208 3.04 -5.01 -1.72
C ALA A 208 2.69 -5.97 -2.88
N PHE A 209 1.51 -6.58 -2.81
CA PHE A 209 0.90 -7.35 -3.88
C PHE A 209 -0.62 -7.27 -3.78
N MET A 210 -1.27 -6.85 -4.85
CA MET A 210 -2.71 -6.88 -5.02
C MET A 210 -3.05 -7.25 -6.46
N ILE A 211 -3.95 -8.23 -6.69
CA ILE A 211 -4.60 -8.38 -7.99
C ILE A 211 -6.01 -7.85 -7.93
N LEU A 212 -6.39 -7.05 -8.91
CA LEU A 212 -7.64 -6.28 -8.96
C LEU A 212 -8.45 -6.65 -10.20
N ARG A 213 -9.76 -6.76 -10.04
CA ARG A 213 -10.72 -6.90 -11.13
C ARG A 213 -11.15 -5.52 -11.61
N ARG A 214 -11.11 -5.26 -12.93
CA ARG A 214 -11.51 -3.96 -13.48
C ARG A 214 -12.97 -3.61 -13.20
N GLU A 215 -13.86 -4.60 -13.24
CA GLU A 215 -15.28 -4.43 -12.93
C GLU A 215 -15.50 -3.97 -11.49
N ALA A 216 -14.66 -4.42 -10.56
CA ALA A 216 -14.70 -3.97 -9.17
C ALA A 216 -14.26 -2.51 -9.06
N LEU A 217 -13.17 -2.13 -9.76
CA LEU A 217 -12.73 -0.73 -9.82
C LEU A 217 -13.74 0.17 -10.52
N ALA A 218 -14.38 -0.30 -11.60
CA ALA A 218 -15.40 0.47 -12.31
C ALA A 218 -16.60 0.82 -11.41
N LYS A 219 -16.93 -0.05 -10.43
CA LYS A 219 -18.01 0.21 -9.47
C LYS A 219 -17.53 0.98 -8.22
N ALA A 220 -16.34 0.68 -7.74
CA ALA A 220 -15.82 1.26 -6.49
C ALA A 220 -15.05 2.58 -6.70
N GLY A 221 -14.60 2.87 -7.93
CA GLY A 221 -13.67 3.94 -8.26
C GLY A 221 -12.21 3.53 -8.02
N LEU A 222 -11.29 4.37 -8.46
CA LEU A 222 -9.84 4.22 -8.29
C LEU A 222 -9.39 4.57 -6.87
N PHE A 223 -8.07 4.57 -6.62
CA PHE A 223 -7.54 5.09 -5.36
C PHE A 223 -7.95 6.53 -5.14
N ASP A 224 -8.35 6.86 -3.90
CA ASP A 224 -8.71 8.22 -3.52
C ASP A 224 -7.45 9.09 -3.40
N PRO A 225 -7.32 10.16 -4.18
CA PRO A 225 -6.15 11.04 -4.16
C PRO A 225 -5.95 11.79 -2.83
N ALA A 226 -6.91 11.75 -1.93
CA ALA A 226 -6.76 12.29 -0.59
C ALA A 226 -5.69 11.54 0.24
N PHE A 227 -5.41 10.27 -0.09
CA PHE A 227 -4.37 9.48 0.56
C PHE A 227 -3.08 9.55 -0.26
N PHE A 228 -2.08 10.24 0.28
CA PHE A 228 -0.75 10.28 -0.34
C PHE A 228 0.00 8.97 -0.13
N LEU A 229 0.03 8.49 1.12
CA LEU A 229 0.68 7.26 1.55
C LEU A 229 -0.03 6.69 2.77
N TYR A 230 -0.26 5.37 2.78
CA TYR A 230 -1.04 4.62 3.77
C TYR A 230 -2.55 4.86 3.75
N CYS A 231 -3.30 3.83 4.04
CA CYS A 231 -4.76 3.75 4.04
C CYS A 231 -5.44 3.84 2.67
N GLU A 232 -4.72 4.12 1.57
CA GLU A 232 -5.28 4.12 0.22
C GLU A 232 -5.80 2.74 -0.19
N GLU A 233 -5.05 1.67 0.08
CA GLU A 233 -5.47 0.30 -0.17
C GLU A 233 -6.59 -0.15 0.78
N VAL A 234 -6.57 0.32 2.02
CA VAL A 234 -7.63 0.06 3.01
C VAL A 234 -8.95 0.68 2.56
N ASP A 235 -8.90 1.94 2.11
CA ASP A 235 -10.03 2.66 1.56
C ASP A 235 -10.58 1.99 0.30
N LEU A 236 -9.70 1.63 -0.63
CA LEU A 236 -10.09 0.98 -1.88
C LEU A 236 -10.76 -0.39 -1.61
N CYS A 237 -10.17 -1.24 -0.79
CA CYS A 237 -10.74 -2.54 -0.42
C CYS A 237 -12.12 -2.37 0.23
N ARG A 238 -12.28 -1.34 1.08
CA ARG A 238 -13.56 -1.06 1.73
C ARG A 238 -14.64 -0.66 0.72
N ARG A 239 -14.30 0.18 -0.26
CA ARG A 239 -15.23 0.58 -1.35
C ARG A 239 -15.56 -0.59 -2.27
N ILE A 240 -14.59 -1.46 -2.57
CA ILE A 240 -14.79 -2.66 -3.37
C ILE A 240 -15.74 -3.64 -2.65
N LYS A 241 -15.57 -3.85 -1.33
CA LYS A 241 -16.52 -4.66 -0.54
C LYS A 241 -17.92 -4.03 -0.52
N ALA A 242 -18.02 -2.72 -0.37
CA ALA A 242 -19.31 -2.00 -0.42
C ALA A 242 -19.99 -2.09 -1.80
N ALA A 243 -19.21 -2.25 -2.88
CA ALA A 243 -19.72 -2.48 -4.24
C ALA A 243 -20.15 -3.93 -4.51
N GLY A 244 -20.10 -4.81 -3.49
CA GLY A 244 -20.57 -6.19 -3.56
C GLY A 244 -19.52 -7.23 -3.97
N PHE A 245 -18.24 -6.86 -4.04
CA PHE A 245 -17.15 -7.80 -4.31
C PHE A 245 -16.48 -8.27 -3.02
N ARG A 246 -15.76 -9.41 -3.13
CA ARG A 246 -14.99 -9.99 -2.04
C ARG A 246 -13.52 -9.58 -2.13
N VAL A 247 -12.85 -9.51 -0.98
CA VAL A 247 -11.41 -9.39 -0.85
C VAL A 247 -10.89 -10.72 -0.30
N LEU A 248 -10.03 -11.38 -1.06
CA LEU A 248 -9.59 -12.74 -0.80
C LEU A 248 -8.07 -12.81 -0.58
N TYR A 249 -7.65 -13.72 0.26
CA TYR A 249 -6.26 -14.09 0.47
C TYR A 249 -6.01 -15.49 -0.08
N TRP A 250 -5.02 -15.63 -0.97
CA TRP A 250 -4.64 -16.89 -1.60
C TRP A 250 -3.20 -17.25 -1.25
N PRO A 251 -2.97 -18.20 -0.34
CA PRO A 251 -1.65 -18.53 0.19
C PRO A 251 -0.75 -19.26 -0.79
N ASP A 252 -1.30 -19.86 -1.84
CA ASP A 252 -0.59 -20.52 -2.94
C ASP A 252 0.07 -19.50 -3.90
N ILE A 253 -0.35 -18.24 -3.84
CA ILE A 253 0.36 -17.12 -4.45
C ILE A 253 1.40 -16.64 -3.44
N ALA A 254 2.68 -16.94 -3.67
CA ALA A 254 3.77 -16.49 -2.80
C ALA A 254 4.56 -15.37 -3.45
N VAL A 255 4.86 -14.33 -2.67
CA VAL A 255 5.65 -13.16 -3.10
C VAL A 255 6.66 -12.85 -2.01
N THR A 256 7.94 -12.76 -2.37
CA THR A 256 8.97 -12.23 -1.47
C THR A 256 8.88 -10.71 -1.46
N HIS A 257 8.85 -10.11 -0.27
CA HIS A 257 8.78 -8.65 -0.11
C HIS A 257 9.84 -8.19 0.89
N LEU A 258 10.72 -7.29 0.48
CA LEU A 258 11.88 -6.88 1.29
C LEU A 258 11.55 -5.86 2.37
N HIS A 259 10.31 -5.51 2.53
CA HIS A 259 9.68 -4.65 3.55
C HIS A 259 10.51 -3.47 4.05
N GLY A 260 10.17 -2.27 3.59
CA GLY A 260 10.75 -1.02 4.06
C GLY A 260 12.07 -0.63 3.39
N GLU A 261 12.56 -1.37 2.41
CA GLU A 261 13.75 -0.96 1.65
C GLU A 261 13.44 0.29 0.82
N SER A 262 12.26 0.36 0.20
CA SER A 262 11.80 1.57 -0.51
C SER A 262 11.67 2.79 0.41
N SER A 263 11.38 2.61 1.70
CA SER A 263 11.32 3.69 2.68
C SER A 263 12.64 3.96 3.40
N ARG A 264 13.61 3.02 3.35
CA ARG A 264 14.95 3.15 3.95
C ARG A 264 15.99 3.76 3.02
N GLN A 265 15.80 3.65 1.71
CA GLN A 265 16.77 4.13 0.72
C GLN A 265 16.71 5.66 0.48
N VAL A 266 15.85 6.38 1.16
CA VAL A 266 15.88 7.83 1.14
C VAL A 266 17.01 8.28 2.06
N ASP A 267 18.14 8.63 1.47
CA ASP A 267 19.38 9.19 2.01
C ASP A 267 19.71 8.95 3.49
N ALA A 268 20.77 8.20 3.77
CA ALA A 268 21.28 7.91 5.12
C ALA A 268 21.65 9.16 5.95
N GLN A 269 21.75 10.34 5.34
CA GLN A 269 21.99 11.63 6.03
C GLN A 269 20.70 12.27 6.54
N VAL A 270 19.52 11.84 6.07
CA VAL A 270 18.19 12.40 6.41
C VAL A 270 17.36 11.38 7.18
N PHE A 271 17.94 10.30 7.67
CA PHE A 271 17.26 9.13 8.22
C PHE A 271 16.23 9.45 9.33
N SER A 272 16.52 10.42 10.22
CA SER A 272 15.59 10.86 11.26
C SER A 272 14.40 11.67 10.70
N GLU A 273 14.60 12.44 9.63
CA GLU A 273 13.54 13.22 9.01
C GLU A 273 12.61 12.35 8.17
N ASN A 274 13.13 11.32 7.50
CA ASN A 274 12.33 10.39 6.69
C ASN A 274 11.47 9.47 7.52
N GLU A 275 11.99 8.87 8.60
CA GLU A 275 11.15 8.12 9.54
C GLU A 275 10.06 9.02 10.13
N THR A 276 10.38 10.27 10.43
CA THR A 276 9.43 11.28 10.90
C THR A 276 8.36 11.59 9.84
N GLN A 277 8.74 11.70 8.57
CA GLN A 277 7.83 11.93 7.44
C GLN A 277 6.87 10.74 7.26
N VAL A 278 7.39 9.52 7.23
CA VAL A 278 6.59 8.29 7.09
C VAL A 278 5.56 8.17 8.22
N VAL A 279 5.96 8.42 9.48
CA VAL A 279 5.06 8.42 10.63
C VAL A 279 4.00 9.51 10.52
N LEU A 280 4.41 10.73 10.11
CA LEU A 280 3.48 11.85 9.92
C LEU A 280 2.42 11.53 8.86
N TRP A 281 2.83 10.95 7.70
CA TRP A 281 1.88 10.54 6.66
C TRP A 281 0.94 9.44 7.15
N ARG A 282 1.43 8.46 7.87
CA ARG A 282 0.57 7.44 8.48
C ARG A 282 -0.49 8.05 9.39
N MET A 283 -0.10 8.99 10.26
CA MET A 283 -1.04 9.67 11.16
C MET A 283 -2.08 10.51 10.39
N ARG A 284 -1.64 11.26 9.36
CA ARG A 284 -2.53 12.05 8.48
C ARG A 284 -3.56 11.14 7.80
N SER A 285 -3.10 10.06 7.15
CA SER A 285 -3.95 9.11 6.44
C SER A 285 -4.90 8.38 7.38
N THR A 286 -4.47 8.05 8.60
CA THR A 286 -5.35 7.50 9.64
C THR A 286 -6.51 8.45 9.94
N PHE A 287 -6.24 9.76 10.12
CA PHE A 287 -7.30 10.73 10.39
C PHE A 287 -8.24 10.92 9.20
N LEU A 288 -7.71 10.95 7.96
CA LEU A 288 -8.52 10.98 6.73
C LEU A 288 -9.43 9.75 6.64
N TYR A 289 -8.88 8.55 6.86
CA TYR A 289 -9.63 7.29 6.83
C TYR A 289 -10.74 7.26 7.89
N TYR A 290 -10.42 7.59 9.15
CA TYR A 290 -11.43 7.63 10.20
C TYR A 290 -12.50 8.67 9.94
N ARG A 291 -12.15 9.85 9.44
CA ARG A 291 -13.13 10.88 9.08
C ARG A 291 -14.05 10.41 7.96
N LYS A 292 -13.48 9.82 6.91
CA LYS A 292 -14.22 9.35 5.73
C LYS A 292 -15.18 8.21 6.08
N HIS A 293 -14.72 7.22 6.84
CA HIS A 293 -15.46 5.97 7.05
C HIS A 293 -16.14 5.84 8.42
N HIS A 294 -15.74 6.63 9.39
CA HIS A 294 -16.24 6.56 10.77
C HIS A 294 -16.72 7.91 11.32
N GLY A 295 -16.68 8.96 10.50
CA GLY A 295 -17.22 10.27 10.84
C GLY A 295 -16.57 10.88 12.09
N THR A 296 -17.38 11.18 13.09
CA THR A 296 -16.92 11.80 14.35
C THR A 296 -16.05 10.90 15.22
N LYS A 297 -16.03 9.58 14.98
CA LYS A 297 -15.15 8.65 15.71
C LYS A 297 -13.66 8.92 15.51
N VAL A 298 -13.27 9.76 14.53
CA VAL A 298 -11.90 10.24 14.38
C VAL A 298 -11.38 10.93 15.64
N TRP A 299 -12.26 11.58 16.42
CA TRP A 299 -11.90 12.17 17.71
C TRP A 299 -11.49 11.12 18.75
N LEU A 300 -12.14 9.94 18.73
CA LEU A 300 -11.77 8.82 19.59
C LEU A 300 -10.42 8.23 19.19
N ALA A 301 -10.16 8.09 17.88
CA ALA A 301 -8.86 7.63 17.37
C ALA A 301 -7.73 8.57 17.82
N ARG A 302 -7.90 9.88 17.64
CA ARG A 302 -6.95 10.89 18.13
C ARG A 302 -6.76 10.80 19.64
N TRP A 303 -7.85 10.80 20.40
CA TRP A 303 -7.79 10.77 21.87
C TRP A 303 -7.06 9.52 22.38
N LEU A 304 -7.30 8.37 21.75
CA LEU A 304 -6.63 7.11 22.09
C LEU A 304 -5.10 7.23 21.92
N GLU A 305 -4.63 7.67 20.76
CA GLU A 305 -3.19 7.81 20.49
C GLU A 305 -2.57 8.89 21.39
N GLU A 306 -3.22 10.05 21.52
CA GLU A 306 -2.73 11.16 22.37
C GLU A 306 -2.61 10.75 23.82
N SER A 307 -3.60 10.00 24.36
CA SER A 307 -3.58 9.49 25.74
C SER A 307 -2.47 8.48 25.97
N LEU A 308 -2.28 7.55 25.05
CA LEU A 308 -1.23 6.52 25.16
C LEU A 308 0.18 7.10 25.09
N TYR A 309 0.43 8.02 24.15
CA TYR A 309 1.72 8.69 24.05
C TYR A 309 1.97 9.60 25.26
N SER A 310 0.94 10.31 25.75
CA SER A 310 1.04 11.14 26.97
C SER A 310 1.37 10.29 28.20
N LEU A 311 0.69 9.15 28.37
CA LEU A 311 0.96 8.23 29.47
C LEU A 311 2.39 7.66 29.40
N ARG A 312 2.84 7.26 28.19
CA ARG A 312 4.20 6.78 27.95
C ARG A 312 5.24 7.86 28.29
N PHE A 313 5.00 9.10 27.89
CA PHE A 313 5.86 10.24 28.23
C PHE A 313 5.93 10.45 29.73
N LEU A 314 4.78 10.61 30.40
CA LEU A 314 4.71 10.89 31.84
C LEU A 314 5.38 9.80 32.69
N ARG A 315 5.14 8.52 32.36
CA ARG A 315 5.68 7.38 33.08
C ARG A 315 7.22 7.28 32.98
N ASN A 316 7.81 7.79 31.90
CA ASN A 316 9.23 7.56 31.59
C ASN A 316 10.10 8.82 31.72
N ARG A 317 9.53 10.04 31.76
CA ARG A 317 10.30 11.30 31.69
C ARG A 317 11.27 11.52 32.85
N PHE A 318 10.92 11.08 34.05
CA PHE A 318 11.74 11.22 35.26
C PHE A 318 12.48 9.93 35.65
N SER A 319 12.49 8.92 34.82
CA SER A 319 13.17 7.67 35.12
C SER A 319 14.70 7.86 35.20
N PRO A 320 15.39 7.27 36.19
CA PRO A 320 16.83 7.29 36.25
C PRO A 320 17.46 6.51 35.08
N LEU A 321 16.74 5.57 34.47
CA LEU A 321 17.22 4.71 33.39
C LEU A 321 17.26 5.44 32.04
N PRO A 322 18.44 5.52 31.37
CA PRO A 322 18.58 6.20 30.09
C PRO A 322 17.62 5.68 29.01
N ALA A 323 17.41 4.37 28.94
CA ALA A 323 16.48 3.76 27.98
C ALA A 323 15.02 4.20 28.19
N ARG A 324 14.58 4.42 29.44
CA ARG A 324 13.24 4.95 29.71
C ARG A 324 13.12 6.42 29.31
N ARG A 325 14.16 7.24 29.59
CA ARG A 325 14.16 8.64 29.12
C ARG A 325 14.18 8.73 27.59
N ALA A 326 14.85 7.83 26.89
CA ALA A 326 14.77 7.75 25.42
C ALA A 326 13.33 7.47 24.95
N ARG A 327 12.61 6.53 25.57
CA ARG A 327 11.18 6.28 25.28
C ARG A 327 10.28 7.49 25.57
N ALA A 328 10.64 8.30 26.58
CA ALA A 328 9.89 9.52 26.84
C ALA A 328 10.12 10.57 25.73
N ARG A 329 11.35 10.73 25.25
CA ARG A 329 11.65 11.63 24.10
C ARG A 329 10.93 11.19 22.83
N GLU A 330 10.96 9.90 22.52
CA GLU A 330 10.21 9.32 21.41
C GLU A 330 8.71 9.60 21.53
N ALA A 331 8.12 9.38 22.69
CA ALA A 331 6.70 9.66 22.93
C ALA A 331 6.36 11.15 22.79
N ALA A 332 7.24 12.06 23.21
CA ALA A 332 7.07 13.50 22.99
C ALA A 332 7.10 13.88 21.52
N SER A 333 8.02 13.28 20.74
CA SER A 333 8.09 13.46 19.29
C SER A 333 6.81 12.97 18.60
N LEU A 334 6.34 11.76 18.94
CA LEU A 334 5.08 11.22 18.41
C LEU A 334 3.86 12.10 18.76
N LEU A 335 3.79 12.66 19.96
CA LEU A 335 2.75 13.63 20.33
C LEU A 335 2.78 14.90 19.48
N SER A 336 3.98 15.42 19.20
CA SER A 336 4.16 16.57 18.33
C SER A 336 3.67 16.27 16.91
N LEU A 337 4.07 15.13 16.35
CA LEU A 337 3.64 14.67 15.02
C LEU A 337 2.13 14.44 14.95
N LEU A 338 1.55 13.83 15.98
CA LEU A 338 0.10 13.60 16.05
C LEU A 338 -0.69 14.92 16.00
N ARG A 339 -0.26 15.91 16.79
CA ARG A 339 -0.88 17.24 16.81
C ARG A 339 -0.72 17.96 15.49
N ARG A 340 0.48 17.87 14.87
CA ARG A 340 0.76 18.39 13.55
C ARG A 340 -0.15 17.75 12.51
N ALA A 341 -0.21 16.40 12.45
CA ALA A 341 -1.09 15.66 11.55
C ALA A 341 -2.56 16.08 11.69
N TRP A 342 -3.03 16.24 12.93
CA TRP A 342 -4.40 16.70 13.23
C TRP A 342 -4.67 18.10 12.68
N THR A 343 -3.76 19.04 12.90
CA THR A 343 -3.91 20.43 12.46
C THR A 343 -3.87 20.52 10.93
N GLU A 344 -2.89 19.89 10.30
CA GLU A 344 -2.70 19.92 8.85
C GLU A 344 -3.85 19.26 8.09
N THR A 345 -4.40 18.17 8.64
CA THR A 345 -5.58 17.51 8.06
C THR A 345 -6.90 18.15 8.44
N ARG A 346 -6.89 19.20 9.27
CA ARG A 346 -8.10 19.78 9.86
C ARG A 346 -9.02 18.73 10.47
N GLY A 347 -8.43 17.81 11.24
CA GLY A 347 -9.14 16.67 11.84
C GLY A 347 -9.64 15.65 10.80
N GLY A 348 -8.85 15.38 9.79
CA GLY A 348 -9.12 14.41 8.74
C GLY A 348 -10.08 14.90 7.64
N ARG A 349 -10.27 16.21 7.49
CA ARG A 349 -11.16 16.81 6.46
C ARG A 349 -10.42 17.25 5.22
N LEU A 350 -9.13 17.44 5.32
CA LEU A 350 -8.30 17.96 4.23
C LEU A 350 -7.06 17.08 4.08
N SER A 351 -6.75 16.70 2.83
CA SER A 351 -5.44 16.12 2.51
C SER A 351 -4.41 17.24 2.44
N PRO A 352 -3.33 17.18 3.23
CA PRO A 352 -2.25 18.15 3.10
C PRO A 352 -1.54 17.98 1.76
N PRO A 353 -0.88 19.02 1.24
CA PRO A 353 -0.05 18.91 0.05
C PRO A 353 1.07 17.90 0.26
N ALA A 354 1.52 17.28 -0.85
CA ALA A 354 2.62 16.34 -0.83
C ALA A 354 3.90 16.99 -0.24
N PRO A 355 4.75 16.25 0.47
CA PRO A 355 5.89 16.83 1.20
C PRO A 355 7.09 17.17 0.30
N TRP A 356 7.13 16.68 -0.93
CA TRP A 356 8.24 16.82 -1.88
C TRP A 356 7.80 17.21 -3.27
#